data_e3dc93da98952e70f89a63d0ca822591
#
_entry.id   e3dc93da98952e70f89a63d0ca822591
#
_cell.length_a   1.000
_cell.length_b   1.000
_cell.length_c   1.000
_cell.angle_alpha   90.00
_cell.angle_beta   90.00
_cell.angle_gamma   90.00
#
_symmetry.space_group_name_H-M   'P 1'
#
loop_
_entity.id
_entity.type
_entity.pdbx_description
1 polymer ?
#
loop_
_entity_poly.entity_id
_entity_poly.type
_entity_poly.pdbx_seq_one_letter_code
_entity_poly.pdbx_strand_id
1 'polypeptide(L)'
;MAEMMRIRNQADLATGLEALLDIDPRLHAIARQAGPLPLRLTEPGFEGLAFIIVSQMVSRASADAIWRRLCEAMGTAEPAAYLALGDAALSLGLSRAKHACLSGLASAVQAGDIDLFAILDQPVETGIAELTRLRGIGLWTSEVYLMFCGGHADVFPAGDVALRAAVGDGLCLATRPDIRETTRIALTWRPYRAIAARLFWAFYAARLRREAAPVPV
;
A
#
# COMPACT_ATOMS: atom_id res chain seq x y z
N MET A 1 -26.40 -2.45 4.03
CA MET A 1 -24.91 -2.49 3.96
C MET A 1 -24.47 -1.11 3.51
N ALA A 2 -23.62 -0.44 4.28
CA ALA A 2 -23.02 0.81 3.80
C ALA A 2 -22.17 0.48 2.56
N GLU A 3 -22.38 1.22 1.47
CA GLU A 3 -21.58 1.09 0.25
C GLU A 3 -20.12 1.31 0.60
N MET A 4 -19.26 0.39 0.21
CA MET A 4 -17.84 0.45 0.49
C MET A 4 -17.24 1.59 -0.31
N MET A 5 -16.87 2.68 0.36
CA MET A 5 -16.30 3.86 -0.31
C MET A 5 -14.98 3.50 -1.00
N ARG A 6 -14.85 3.90 -2.27
CA ARG A 6 -13.66 3.67 -3.10
C ARG A 6 -13.10 4.99 -3.61
N ILE A 7 -11.80 5.09 -3.64
CA ILE A 7 -11.07 6.19 -4.27
C ILE A 7 -10.68 5.72 -5.67
N ARG A 8 -11.36 6.22 -6.69
CA ARG A 8 -11.18 5.80 -8.10
C ARG A 8 -10.50 6.87 -8.95
N ASN A 9 -10.56 8.13 -8.49
CA ASN A 9 -10.05 9.28 -9.21
C ASN A 9 -9.65 10.40 -8.26
N GLN A 10 -9.09 11.47 -8.81
CA GLN A 10 -8.63 12.62 -8.02
C GLN A 10 -9.80 13.38 -7.35
N ALA A 11 -11.01 13.35 -7.92
CA ALA A 11 -12.17 14.01 -7.32
C ALA A 11 -12.63 13.26 -6.06
N ASP A 12 -12.67 11.91 -6.09
CA ASP A 12 -12.98 11.09 -4.90
C ASP A 12 -11.99 11.38 -3.77
N LEU A 13 -10.68 11.49 -4.12
CA LEU A 13 -9.64 11.79 -3.14
C LEU A 13 -9.82 13.18 -2.54
N ALA A 14 -10.14 14.19 -3.36
CA ALA A 14 -10.36 15.56 -2.91
C ALA A 14 -11.58 15.66 -1.99
N THR A 15 -12.72 15.11 -2.41
CA THR A 15 -13.96 15.09 -1.59
C THR A 15 -13.73 14.36 -0.25
N GLY A 16 -13.04 13.22 -0.30
CA GLY A 16 -12.74 12.49 0.94
C GLY A 16 -11.73 13.22 1.84
N LEU A 17 -10.81 14.00 1.27
CA LEU A 17 -9.90 14.83 2.07
C LEU A 17 -10.66 15.96 2.77
N GLU A 18 -11.58 16.65 2.09
CA GLU A 18 -12.44 17.67 2.70
C GLU A 18 -13.21 17.08 3.88
N ALA A 19 -13.90 15.96 3.68
CA ALA A 19 -14.63 15.29 4.74
C ALA A 19 -13.73 14.83 5.90
N LEU A 20 -12.51 14.36 5.63
CA LEU A 20 -11.54 14.01 6.66
C LEU A 20 -11.10 15.23 7.48
N LEU A 21 -10.90 16.38 6.85
CA LEU A 21 -10.51 17.62 7.52
C LEU A 21 -11.64 18.17 8.42
N ASP A 22 -12.90 17.95 8.04
CA ASP A 22 -14.05 18.27 8.88
C ASP A 22 -14.14 17.36 10.12
N ILE A 23 -13.79 16.07 9.96
CA ILE A 23 -13.76 15.09 11.07
C ILE A 23 -12.65 15.43 12.07
N ASP A 24 -11.46 15.81 11.58
CA ASP A 24 -10.30 16.12 12.43
C ASP A 24 -9.63 17.44 11.98
N PRO A 25 -10.04 18.58 12.54
CA PRO A 25 -9.48 19.88 12.20
C PRO A 25 -7.97 20.02 12.43
N ARG A 26 -7.34 19.16 13.24
CA ARG A 26 -5.89 19.15 13.44
C ARG A 26 -5.14 18.85 12.14
N LEU A 27 -5.78 18.14 11.21
CA LEU A 27 -5.19 17.75 9.94
C LEU A 27 -5.05 18.90 8.95
N HIS A 28 -5.74 20.04 9.13
CA HIS A 28 -5.60 21.20 8.25
C HIS A 28 -4.15 21.74 8.15
N ALA A 29 -3.44 21.79 9.28
CA ALA A 29 -2.04 22.22 9.28
C ALA A 29 -1.14 21.23 8.53
N ILE A 30 -1.42 19.93 8.66
CA ILE A 30 -0.71 18.86 7.98
C ILE A 30 -0.99 18.93 6.47
N ALA A 31 -2.25 19.12 6.07
CA ALA A 31 -2.65 19.22 4.67
C ALA A 31 -1.98 20.41 3.95
N ARG A 32 -1.91 21.57 4.62
CA ARG A 32 -1.18 22.72 4.06
C ARG A 32 0.31 22.46 3.82
N GLN A 33 0.95 21.68 4.70
CA GLN A 33 2.37 21.32 4.56
C GLN A 33 2.59 20.20 3.55
N ALA A 34 1.66 19.25 3.45
CA ALA A 34 1.73 18.15 2.51
C ALA A 34 1.57 18.59 1.05
N GLY A 35 0.80 19.64 0.82
CA GLY A 35 0.43 20.08 -0.53
C GLY A 35 -0.58 19.14 -1.20
N PRO A 36 -0.71 19.19 -2.53
CA PRO A 36 -1.64 18.35 -3.28
C PRO A 36 -1.35 16.86 -3.05
N LEU A 37 -2.40 16.06 -2.81
CA LEU A 37 -2.27 14.61 -2.65
C LEU A 37 -2.31 13.93 -4.02
N PRO A 38 -1.29 13.13 -4.38
CA PRO A 38 -1.34 12.33 -5.60
C PRO A 38 -2.28 11.13 -5.42
N LEU A 39 -3.03 10.78 -6.46
CA LEU A 39 -3.98 9.66 -6.43
C LEU A 39 -3.31 8.32 -6.17
N ARG A 40 -2.21 8.03 -6.86
CA ARG A 40 -1.39 6.82 -6.70
C ARG A 40 -2.24 5.53 -6.70
N LEU A 41 -3.01 5.29 -7.74
CA LEU A 41 -3.59 3.97 -7.99
C LEU A 41 -2.60 3.11 -8.77
N THR A 42 -2.61 1.82 -8.50
CA THR A 42 -1.77 0.81 -9.16
C THR A 42 -2.69 -0.24 -9.77
N GLU A 43 -2.30 -0.81 -10.90
CA GLU A 43 -3.05 -1.88 -11.53
C GLU A 43 -3.28 -3.04 -10.54
N PRO A 44 -4.51 -3.56 -10.45
CA PRO A 44 -4.82 -4.71 -9.61
C PRO A 44 -4.22 -6.02 -10.16
N GLY A 45 -4.34 -7.09 -9.39
CA GLY A 45 -3.87 -8.41 -9.79
C GLY A 45 -2.42 -8.68 -9.40
N PHE A 46 -1.81 -9.63 -10.11
CA PHE A 46 -0.45 -10.10 -9.81
C PHE A 46 0.59 -8.99 -9.89
N GLU A 47 0.54 -8.16 -10.91
CA GLU A 47 1.50 -7.07 -11.14
C GLU A 47 1.57 -6.13 -9.94
N GLY A 48 0.44 -5.58 -9.50
CA GLY A 48 0.40 -4.63 -8.40
C GLY A 48 0.85 -5.24 -7.08
N LEU A 49 0.40 -6.46 -6.76
CA LEU A 49 0.80 -7.12 -5.52
C LEU A 49 2.28 -7.52 -5.55
N ALA A 50 2.79 -7.98 -6.68
CA ALA A 50 4.19 -8.31 -6.86
C ALA A 50 5.08 -7.07 -6.69
N PHE A 51 4.71 -5.92 -7.27
CA PHE A 51 5.43 -4.68 -7.05
C PHE A 51 5.47 -4.26 -5.57
N ILE A 52 4.35 -4.40 -4.85
CA ILE A 52 4.29 -4.11 -3.41
C ILE A 52 5.25 -5.02 -2.63
N ILE A 53 5.31 -6.32 -2.96
CA ILE A 53 6.25 -7.27 -2.35
C ILE A 53 7.71 -6.87 -2.65
N VAL A 54 8.02 -6.48 -3.88
CA VAL A 54 9.35 -5.99 -4.27
C VAL A 54 9.72 -4.74 -3.47
N SER A 55 8.75 -3.88 -3.16
CA SER A 55 8.97 -2.61 -2.45
C SER A 55 9.19 -2.76 -0.95
N GLN A 56 8.93 -3.94 -0.36
CA GLN A 56 9.13 -4.15 1.08
C GLN A 56 10.58 -3.87 1.51
N MET A 57 10.76 -3.06 2.54
CA MET A 57 12.07 -2.82 3.21
C MET A 57 13.21 -2.33 2.29
N VAL A 58 12.89 -1.70 1.17
CA VAL A 58 13.88 -1.07 0.29
C VAL A 58 13.48 0.36 -0.03
N SER A 59 14.43 1.17 -0.51
CA SER A 59 14.13 2.51 -0.99
C SER A 59 13.27 2.44 -2.26
N ARG A 60 12.50 3.51 -2.54
CA ARG A 60 11.72 3.61 -3.76
C ARG A 60 12.55 3.36 -5.01
N ALA A 61 13.68 4.06 -5.15
CA ALA A 61 14.56 3.91 -6.29
C ALA A 61 15.08 2.48 -6.48
N SER A 62 15.35 1.78 -5.35
CA SER A 62 15.75 0.36 -5.41
C SER A 62 14.60 -0.53 -5.86
N ALA A 63 13.37 -0.29 -5.36
CA ALA A 63 12.19 -1.05 -5.76
C ALA A 63 11.92 -0.89 -7.27
N ASP A 64 11.92 0.34 -7.77
CA ASP A 64 11.70 0.66 -9.18
C ASP A 64 12.77 0.01 -10.07
N ALA A 65 14.03 0.03 -9.65
CA ALA A 65 15.13 -0.58 -10.40
C ALA A 65 15.03 -2.12 -10.45
N ILE A 66 14.63 -2.76 -9.33
CA ILE A 66 14.42 -4.22 -9.28
C ILE A 66 13.20 -4.58 -10.13
N TRP A 67 12.10 -3.86 -9.98
CA TRP A 67 10.86 -4.12 -10.70
C TRP A 67 11.05 -4.01 -12.21
N ARG A 68 11.71 -2.95 -12.68
CA ARG A 68 12.03 -2.79 -14.10
C ARG A 68 12.80 -3.99 -14.66
N ARG A 69 13.87 -4.45 -13.97
CA ARG A 69 14.61 -5.64 -14.42
C ARG A 69 13.76 -6.90 -14.47
N LEU A 70 12.86 -7.07 -13.50
CA LEU A 70 11.91 -8.18 -13.50
C LEU A 70 10.95 -8.10 -14.69
N CYS A 71 10.36 -6.93 -14.96
CA CYS A 71 9.47 -6.73 -16.11
C CYS A 71 10.18 -6.96 -17.44
N GLU A 72 11.42 -6.46 -17.59
CA GLU A 72 12.24 -6.71 -18.78
C GLU A 72 12.51 -8.22 -18.99
N ALA A 73 12.78 -8.96 -17.91
CA ALA A 73 13.05 -10.40 -17.99
C ALA A 73 11.78 -11.24 -18.21
N MET A 74 10.63 -10.82 -17.66
CA MET A 74 9.35 -11.52 -17.83
C MET A 74 8.70 -11.24 -19.18
N GLY A 75 8.90 -10.06 -19.75
CA GLY A 75 8.15 -9.57 -20.92
C GLY A 75 6.73 -9.12 -20.57
N THR A 76 5.99 -9.92 -19.81
CA THR A 76 4.66 -9.60 -19.24
C THR A 76 4.68 -9.81 -17.73
N ALA A 77 4.03 -8.92 -16.97
CA ALA A 77 3.98 -9.02 -15.52
C ALA A 77 2.88 -10.01 -15.05
N GLU A 78 2.98 -11.26 -15.50
CA GLU A 78 2.02 -12.33 -15.26
C GLU A 78 2.62 -13.47 -14.42
N PRO A 79 1.79 -14.24 -13.67
CA PRO A 79 2.23 -15.35 -12.84
C PRO A 79 3.10 -16.38 -13.59
N ALA A 80 2.65 -16.80 -14.77
CA ALA A 80 3.35 -17.80 -15.58
C ALA A 80 4.75 -17.31 -16.02
N ALA A 81 4.85 -16.05 -16.45
CA ALA A 81 6.12 -15.45 -16.84
C ALA A 81 7.10 -15.34 -15.66
N TYR A 82 6.59 -14.98 -14.47
CA TYR A 82 7.42 -14.97 -13.26
C TYR A 82 7.94 -16.35 -12.90
N LEU A 83 7.07 -17.37 -12.92
CA LEU A 83 7.47 -18.76 -12.61
C LEU A 83 8.52 -19.30 -13.60
N ALA A 84 8.43 -18.89 -14.87
CA ALA A 84 9.40 -19.27 -15.89
C ALA A 84 10.81 -18.72 -15.65
N LEU A 85 10.97 -17.61 -14.89
CA LEU A 85 12.29 -17.11 -14.51
C LEU A 85 13.03 -18.04 -13.55
N GLY A 86 12.32 -18.78 -12.70
CA GLY A 86 12.92 -19.62 -11.67
C GLY A 86 13.94 -18.83 -10.83
N ASP A 87 15.06 -19.46 -10.50
CA ASP A 87 16.11 -18.85 -9.67
C ASP A 87 16.84 -17.66 -10.35
N ALA A 88 16.67 -17.47 -11.67
CA ALA A 88 17.22 -16.30 -12.36
C ALA A 88 16.66 -14.97 -11.78
N ALA A 89 15.46 -14.99 -11.22
CA ALA A 89 14.86 -13.84 -10.54
C ALA A 89 15.73 -13.30 -9.37
N LEU A 90 16.51 -14.15 -8.71
CA LEU A 90 17.43 -13.73 -7.64
C LEU A 90 18.54 -12.82 -8.15
N SER A 91 19.04 -13.07 -9.36
CA SER A 91 20.10 -12.23 -9.98
C SER A 91 19.61 -10.84 -10.35
N LEU A 92 18.29 -10.63 -10.43
CA LEU A 92 17.65 -9.36 -10.74
C LEU A 92 17.51 -8.41 -9.52
N GLY A 93 17.95 -8.88 -8.33
CA GLY A 93 18.00 -8.07 -7.11
C GLY A 93 16.98 -8.45 -6.04
N LEU A 94 16.28 -9.56 -6.21
CA LEU A 94 15.38 -10.09 -5.18
C LEU A 94 16.15 -10.80 -4.06
N SER A 95 15.69 -10.61 -2.81
CA SER A 95 16.09 -11.51 -1.73
C SER A 95 15.41 -12.88 -1.89
N ARG A 96 16.02 -13.93 -1.33
CA ARG A 96 15.43 -15.27 -1.33
C ARG A 96 14.01 -15.31 -0.74
N ALA A 97 13.76 -14.50 0.30
CA ALA A 97 12.44 -14.43 0.93
C ALA A 97 11.40 -13.81 -0.01
N LYS A 98 11.73 -12.72 -0.72
CA LYS A 98 10.84 -12.10 -1.71
C LYS A 98 10.61 -13.02 -2.90
N HIS A 99 11.65 -13.69 -3.39
CA HIS A 99 11.51 -14.65 -4.48
C HIS A 99 10.56 -15.79 -4.08
N ALA A 100 10.74 -16.39 -2.90
CA ALA A 100 9.85 -17.44 -2.42
C ALA A 100 8.39 -16.95 -2.25
N CYS A 101 8.19 -15.71 -1.76
CA CYS A 101 6.87 -15.10 -1.63
C CYS A 101 6.21 -14.91 -3.01
N LEU A 102 6.95 -14.35 -3.98
CA LEU A 102 6.44 -14.12 -5.34
C LEU A 102 6.15 -15.43 -6.08
N SER A 103 7.00 -16.45 -5.91
CA SER A 103 6.76 -17.78 -6.49
C SER A 103 5.51 -18.43 -5.90
N GLY A 104 5.31 -18.33 -4.58
CA GLY A 104 4.10 -18.81 -3.92
C GLY A 104 2.85 -18.07 -4.38
N LEU A 105 2.92 -16.75 -4.49
CA LEU A 105 1.83 -15.93 -5.02
C LEU A 105 1.50 -16.30 -6.47
N ALA A 106 2.51 -16.38 -7.34
CA ALA A 106 2.32 -16.72 -8.75
C ALA A 106 1.69 -18.12 -8.92
N SER A 107 2.16 -19.09 -8.14
CA SER A 107 1.60 -20.46 -8.14
C SER A 107 0.14 -20.47 -7.68
N ALA A 108 -0.19 -19.75 -6.61
CA ALA A 108 -1.55 -19.70 -6.08
C ALA A 108 -2.53 -19.03 -7.07
N VAL A 109 -2.11 -17.94 -7.73
CA VAL A 109 -2.94 -17.27 -8.76
C VAL A 109 -3.12 -18.19 -9.97
N GLN A 110 -2.06 -18.87 -10.45
CA GLN A 110 -2.14 -19.77 -11.58
C GLN A 110 -3.00 -21.01 -11.31
N ALA A 111 -2.97 -21.52 -10.08
CA ALA A 111 -3.82 -22.64 -9.66
C ALA A 111 -5.29 -22.25 -9.42
N GLY A 112 -5.60 -20.96 -9.36
CA GLY A 112 -6.94 -20.47 -9.00
C GLY A 112 -7.24 -20.55 -7.50
N ASP A 113 -6.21 -20.75 -6.67
CA ASP A 113 -6.36 -20.81 -5.20
C ASP A 113 -6.67 -19.43 -4.59
N ILE A 114 -6.36 -18.37 -5.34
CA ILE A 114 -6.65 -16.98 -4.96
C ILE A 114 -7.03 -16.16 -6.19
N ASP A 115 -8.10 -15.39 -6.05
CA ASP A 115 -8.53 -14.40 -7.04
C ASP A 115 -8.24 -12.99 -6.51
N LEU A 116 -7.16 -12.38 -7.00
CA LEU A 116 -6.70 -11.08 -6.56
C LEU A 116 -7.67 -9.94 -6.95
N PHE A 117 -8.48 -10.11 -7.98
CA PHE A 117 -9.50 -9.14 -8.37
C PHE A 117 -10.74 -9.26 -7.49
N ALA A 118 -11.25 -10.47 -7.29
CA ALA A 118 -12.40 -10.71 -6.44
C ALA A 118 -12.18 -10.27 -4.99
N ILE A 119 -10.97 -10.40 -4.47
CA ILE A 119 -10.59 -9.91 -3.13
C ILE A 119 -10.84 -8.41 -2.96
N LEU A 120 -10.63 -7.63 -4.02
CA LEU A 120 -10.82 -6.19 -3.94
C LEU A 120 -12.30 -5.80 -3.74
N ASP A 121 -13.24 -6.64 -4.12
CA ASP A 121 -14.68 -6.38 -3.96
C ASP A 121 -15.24 -6.89 -2.62
N GLN A 122 -14.40 -7.52 -1.82
CA GLN A 122 -14.78 -8.03 -0.51
C GLN A 122 -14.62 -6.97 0.60
N PRO A 123 -15.21 -7.19 1.78
CA PRO A 123 -14.89 -6.42 2.98
C PRO A 123 -13.39 -6.46 3.28
N VAL A 124 -12.84 -5.34 3.76
CA VAL A 124 -11.40 -5.18 4.03
C VAL A 124 -10.84 -6.32 4.88
N GLU A 125 -11.55 -6.69 5.93
CA GLU A 125 -11.14 -7.75 6.87
C GLU A 125 -11.06 -9.12 6.18
N THR A 126 -11.99 -9.41 5.28
CA THR A 126 -12.00 -10.65 4.48
C THR A 126 -10.84 -10.67 3.51
N GLY A 127 -10.64 -9.57 2.76
CA GLY A 127 -9.51 -9.46 1.83
C GLY A 127 -8.14 -9.60 2.52
N ILE A 128 -7.99 -8.99 3.70
CA ILE A 128 -6.78 -9.16 4.53
C ILE A 128 -6.60 -10.62 4.94
N ALA A 129 -7.67 -11.28 5.41
CA ALA A 129 -7.62 -12.67 5.84
C ALA A 129 -7.21 -13.61 4.70
N GLU A 130 -7.73 -13.41 3.49
CA GLU A 130 -7.36 -14.20 2.32
C GLU A 130 -5.91 -13.98 1.89
N LEU A 131 -5.48 -12.73 1.78
CA LEU A 131 -4.12 -12.39 1.36
C LEU A 131 -3.06 -12.89 2.35
N THR A 132 -3.33 -12.78 3.65
CA THR A 132 -2.39 -13.22 4.70
C THR A 132 -2.23 -14.72 4.83
N ARG A 133 -3.06 -15.53 4.15
CA ARG A 133 -2.85 -16.99 4.03
C ARG A 133 -1.61 -17.33 3.19
N LEU A 134 -1.21 -16.42 2.29
CA LEU A 134 -0.04 -16.59 1.46
C LEU A 134 1.24 -16.27 2.25
N ARG A 135 2.17 -17.20 2.25
CA ARG A 135 3.44 -17.05 2.97
C ARG A 135 4.23 -15.84 2.46
N GLY A 136 4.58 -14.95 3.37
CA GLY A 136 5.34 -13.72 3.06
C GLY A 136 4.47 -12.51 2.77
N ILE A 137 3.14 -12.67 2.71
CA ILE A 137 2.18 -11.57 2.64
C ILE A 137 1.62 -11.34 4.05
N GLY A 138 2.03 -10.25 4.67
CA GLY A 138 1.56 -9.83 5.99
C GLY A 138 0.49 -8.75 5.92
N LEU A 139 0.03 -8.33 7.10
CA LEU A 139 -1.00 -7.29 7.25
C LEU A 139 -0.68 -6.02 6.43
N TRP A 140 0.53 -5.47 6.57
CA TRP A 140 0.96 -4.27 5.85
C TRP A 140 0.84 -4.42 4.32
N THR A 141 1.28 -5.55 3.76
CA THR A 141 1.21 -5.80 2.31
C THR A 141 -0.24 -5.91 1.84
N SER A 142 -1.09 -6.59 2.61
CA SER A 142 -2.51 -6.72 2.32
C SER A 142 -3.24 -5.37 2.38
N GLU A 143 -2.97 -4.57 3.41
CA GLU A 143 -3.53 -3.21 3.55
C GLU A 143 -3.11 -2.31 2.39
N VAL A 144 -1.83 -2.34 1.99
CA VAL A 144 -1.31 -1.55 0.87
C VAL A 144 -1.94 -1.99 -0.45
N TYR A 145 -2.11 -3.29 -0.68
CA TYR A 145 -2.78 -3.82 -1.87
C TYR A 145 -4.24 -3.35 -1.96
N LEU A 146 -5.02 -3.53 -0.89
CA LEU A 146 -6.41 -3.07 -0.84
C LEU A 146 -6.52 -1.56 -1.05
N MET A 147 -5.59 -0.79 -0.52
CA MET A 147 -5.59 0.66 -0.58
C MET A 147 -5.23 1.19 -1.98
N PHE A 148 -4.18 0.67 -2.61
CA PHE A 148 -3.64 1.22 -3.86
C PHE A 148 -4.12 0.50 -5.11
N CYS A 149 -4.39 -0.82 -5.05
CA CYS A 149 -4.95 -1.56 -6.17
C CYS A 149 -6.48 -1.62 -6.12
N GLY A 150 -7.07 -1.65 -4.91
CA GLY A 150 -8.52 -1.69 -4.71
C GLY A 150 -9.19 -0.34 -4.47
N GLY A 151 -8.43 0.71 -4.21
CA GLY A 151 -8.98 2.03 -3.90
C GLY A 151 -9.78 2.11 -2.60
N HIS A 152 -9.66 1.15 -1.69
CA HIS A 152 -10.39 1.18 -0.42
C HIS A 152 -10.09 2.43 0.38
N ALA A 153 -11.14 3.17 0.75
CA ALA A 153 -11.00 4.44 1.48
C ALA A 153 -10.76 4.25 2.99
N ASP A 154 -11.15 3.10 3.54
CA ASP A 154 -11.09 2.87 5.00
C ASP A 154 -10.09 1.78 5.39
N VAL A 155 -8.83 1.94 4.96
CA VAL A 155 -7.67 1.10 5.30
C VAL A 155 -6.54 1.99 5.83
N PHE A 156 -5.80 1.53 6.84
CA PHE A 156 -4.66 2.29 7.39
C PHE A 156 -3.51 1.34 7.76
N PRO A 157 -2.41 1.33 7.00
CA PRO A 157 -1.29 0.43 7.24
C PRO A 157 -0.43 0.91 8.43
N ALA A 158 -0.95 0.75 9.65
CA ALA A 158 -0.32 1.20 10.89
C ALA A 158 1.04 0.54 11.15
N GLY A 159 1.36 -0.56 10.47
CA GLY A 159 2.67 -1.20 10.50
C GLY A 159 3.76 -0.42 9.78
N ASP A 160 3.41 0.54 8.92
CA ASP A 160 4.37 1.35 8.16
C ASP A 160 5.17 2.29 9.05
N VAL A 161 6.51 2.19 8.98
CA VAL A 161 7.42 2.95 9.85
C VAL A 161 7.38 4.44 9.52
N ALA A 162 7.35 4.80 8.23
CA ALA A 162 7.30 6.19 7.79
C ALA A 162 5.96 6.83 8.16
N LEU A 163 4.88 6.08 8.00
CA LEU A 163 3.53 6.52 8.36
C LEU A 163 3.41 6.78 9.88
N ARG A 164 3.93 5.88 10.73
CA ARG A 164 3.95 6.10 12.18
C ARG A 164 4.78 7.32 12.57
N ALA A 165 5.94 7.53 11.93
CA ALA A 165 6.74 8.71 12.17
C ALA A 165 5.98 9.98 11.76
N ALA A 166 5.33 9.96 10.58
CA ALA A 166 4.53 11.08 10.10
C ALA A 166 3.36 11.43 11.03
N VAL A 167 2.66 10.41 11.57
CA VAL A 167 1.57 10.61 12.54
C VAL A 167 2.11 11.23 13.83
N GLY A 168 3.21 10.71 14.36
CA GLY A 168 3.85 11.27 15.54
C GLY A 168 4.23 12.74 15.37
N ASP A 169 4.92 13.06 14.28
CA ASP A 169 5.36 14.42 13.95
C ASP A 169 4.20 15.35 13.65
N GLY A 170 3.25 14.92 12.82
CA GLY A 170 2.12 15.74 12.39
C GLY A 170 1.16 16.09 13.51
N LEU A 171 0.95 15.17 14.46
CA LEU A 171 0.12 15.38 15.64
C LEU A 171 0.89 15.89 16.86
N CYS A 172 2.18 16.21 16.70
CA CYS A 172 3.05 16.71 17.78
C CYS A 172 3.07 15.79 19.01
N LEU A 173 3.10 14.46 18.78
CA LEU A 173 3.18 13.50 19.90
C LEU A 173 4.59 13.52 20.51
N ALA A 174 4.69 13.29 21.82
CA ALA A 174 5.97 13.29 22.54
C ALA A 174 6.95 12.23 22.02
N THR A 175 6.43 11.10 21.53
CA THR A 175 7.20 10.01 20.95
C THR A 175 6.50 9.45 19.73
N ARG A 176 7.25 8.79 18.84
CA ARG A 176 6.65 8.06 17.72
C ARG A 176 5.71 6.97 18.26
N PRO A 177 4.43 6.97 17.87
CA PRO A 177 3.47 5.99 18.33
C PRO A 177 3.85 4.57 17.87
N ASP A 178 3.53 3.57 18.68
CA ASP A 178 3.61 2.17 18.26
C ASP A 178 2.46 1.79 17.32
N ILE A 179 2.43 0.54 16.86
CA ILE A 179 1.39 0.06 15.92
C ILE A 179 0.01 0.16 16.55
N ARG A 180 -0.13 -0.23 17.83
CA ARG A 180 -1.42 -0.23 18.53
C ARG A 180 -1.96 1.18 18.72
N GLU A 181 -1.12 2.10 19.14
CA GLU A 181 -1.49 3.49 19.32
C GLU A 181 -1.84 4.15 17.97
N THR A 182 -1.03 3.90 16.93
CA THR A 182 -1.31 4.40 15.59
C THR A 182 -2.64 3.88 15.05
N THR A 183 -2.93 2.60 15.25
CA THR A 183 -4.24 2.01 14.90
C THR A 183 -5.37 2.72 15.63
N ARG A 184 -5.23 2.96 16.96
CA ARG A 184 -6.24 3.65 17.76
C ARG A 184 -6.47 5.09 17.27
N ILE A 185 -5.42 5.81 16.95
CA ILE A 185 -5.52 7.15 16.39
C ILE A 185 -6.25 7.09 15.03
N ALA A 186 -5.86 6.16 14.15
CA ALA A 186 -6.48 6.04 12.83
C ALA A 186 -7.97 5.71 12.87
N LEU A 187 -8.48 5.09 13.93
CA LEU A 187 -9.92 4.82 14.08
C LEU A 187 -10.76 6.12 14.10
N THR A 188 -10.18 7.24 14.54
CA THR A 188 -10.87 8.53 14.55
C THR A 188 -11.11 9.11 13.17
N TRP A 189 -10.42 8.59 12.13
CA TRP A 189 -10.49 9.03 10.75
C TRP A 189 -11.40 8.17 9.86
N ARG A 190 -12.14 7.23 10.44
CA ARG A 190 -13.13 6.46 9.68
C ARG A 190 -14.22 7.38 9.11
N PRO A 191 -14.68 7.11 7.87
CA PRO A 191 -14.31 6.03 6.95
C PRO A 191 -13.18 6.42 5.96
N TYR A 192 -12.38 7.45 6.24
CA TYR A 192 -11.38 8.05 5.35
C TYR A 192 -9.93 7.70 5.73
N ARG A 193 -9.71 6.56 6.41
CA ARG A 193 -8.38 6.18 6.94
C ARG A 193 -7.30 6.10 5.86
N ALA A 194 -7.62 5.64 4.65
CA ALA A 194 -6.66 5.57 3.54
C ALA A 194 -6.29 6.96 3.01
N ILE A 195 -7.19 7.93 3.12
CA ILE A 195 -6.92 9.33 2.77
C ILE A 195 -6.01 9.95 3.83
N ALA A 196 -6.26 9.67 5.11
CA ALA A 196 -5.36 10.08 6.19
C ALA A 196 -3.94 9.49 6.00
N ALA A 197 -3.82 8.21 5.63
CA ALA A 197 -2.52 7.59 5.35
C ALA A 197 -1.80 8.30 4.18
N ARG A 198 -2.49 8.60 3.08
CA ARG A 198 -1.95 9.35 1.94
C ARG A 198 -1.49 10.74 2.36
N LEU A 199 -2.29 11.43 3.18
CA LEU A 199 -1.97 12.75 3.72
C LEU A 199 -0.68 12.71 4.56
N PHE A 200 -0.56 11.76 5.47
CA PHE A 200 0.63 11.64 6.31
C PHE A 200 1.89 11.22 5.52
N TRP A 201 1.77 10.37 4.50
CA TRP A 201 2.90 10.09 3.62
C TRP A 201 3.33 11.30 2.80
N ALA A 202 2.37 12.10 2.29
CA ALA A 202 2.69 13.34 1.57
C ALA A 202 3.36 14.37 2.50
N PHE A 203 2.86 14.52 3.71
CA PHE A 203 3.46 15.37 4.74
C PHE A 203 4.90 14.93 5.07
N TYR A 204 5.13 13.63 5.25
CA TYR A 204 6.45 13.08 5.52
C TYR A 204 7.42 13.32 4.36
N ALA A 205 6.96 13.11 3.13
CA ALA A 205 7.74 13.37 1.93
C ALA A 205 8.13 14.85 1.79
N ALA A 206 7.18 15.75 2.04
CA ALA A 206 7.41 17.19 1.99
C ALA A 206 8.46 17.64 3.00
N ARG A 207 8.41 17.11 4.24
CA ARG A 207 9.39 17.43 5.29
C ARG A 207 10.79 16.90 5.03
N LEU A 208 10.89 15.66 4.54
CA LEU A 208 12.18 14.99 4.33
C LEU A 208 12.69 15.13 2.90
N ARG A 209 11.93 15.75 1.97
CA ARG A 209 12.20 15.77 0.54
C ARG A 209 12.46 14.37 -0.03
N ARG A 210 11.70 13.37 0.43
CA ARG A 210 11.82 11.95 0.07
C ARG A 210 10.44 11.36 -0.19
N GLU A 211 10.36 10.48 -1.19
CA GLU A 211 9.18 9.65 -1.41
C GLU A 211 8.95 8.70 -0.23
N ALA A 212 7.73 8.69 0.29
CA ALA A 212 7.37 7.90 1.46
C ALA A 212 6.30 6.85 1.19
N ALA A 213 5.42 7.08 0.20
CA ALA A 213 4.38 6.10 -0.14
C ALA A 213 4.98 4.88 -0.87
N PRO A 214 4.46 3.67 -0.64
CA PRO A 214 5.03 2.43 -1.16
C PRO A 214 4.82 2.21 -2.66
N VAL A 215 3.91 2.96 -3.29
CA VAL A 215 3.61 2.84 -4.73
C VAL A 215 3.89 4.15 -5.50
N PRO A 216 4.12 4.09 -6.84
CA PRO A 216 4.38 5.26 -7.67
C PRO A 216 3.21 6.25 -7.74
N VAL A 217 3.51 7.44 -8.22
CA VAL A 217 2.51 8.44 -8.61
C VAL A 217 1.96 8.08 -9.97
#